data_6c9b33786af2cb70d074b4c92fe5477b
#
_entry.id   6c9b33786af2cb70d074b4c92fe5477b
#
_cell.length_a   1.000
_cell.length_b   1.000
_cell.length_c   1.000
_cell.angle_alpha   90.00
_cell.angle_beta   90.00
_cell.angle_gamma   90.00
#
_symmetry.space_group_name_H-M   'P 1'
#
loop_
_entity.id
_entity.type
_entity.pdbx_description
1 polymer ?
#
loop_
_entity_poly.entity_id
_entity_poly.type
_entity_poly.pdbx_seq_one_letter_code
_entity_poly.pdbx_strand_id
1 'polypeptide(L)'
;MLLESDTQLNQKSYYEASVLRRAPEPALAGALSADVLVVGAGFAGLSAAIELAQQGLSVVVLEADRVCSGASGRNGGQAIVGFSSGQAPFEQQLGMSDARLAWDMTIEAIALIDERIARFGIECDRVAGYLYVADSARKARLLENDMKILQRDYGFASEFASGTDTQRLIGSQRYCAAAFEPVSGHLHPLKYGLALADAARSLGVRIFEHSAVQAIERGATLLARTAAGRVTAKFAVLAGNCTLREHGPHVAPEITPRIMPVGTYMVATAPLDPALCRRLIPSNASACDNNFILDYFRFSADHRMLFGGGVSYSTMTPRRLAQTMGARMCQVFPELKGVPLDYVWGGFVDISMNRAPDFGRLGDNLYYLQGFSGHGVALTGLAGRLVAQAVAGQAARFDVFARLQHRQFPGGVLFRTPSLVLGTLYHRLRDLL
;
A
#
# COMPACT_ATOMS: atom_id res chain seq x y z
N MET A 1 -1.45 0.53 -22.29
CA MET A 1 -0.10 0.20 -21.74
C MET A 1 -0.13 0.01 -20.22
N LEU A 2 -0.19 1.05 -19.36
CA LEU A 2 -0.24 0.81 -17.89
C LEU A 2 -1.53 0.10 -17.49
N LEU A 3 -2.68 0.61 -17.87
CA LEU A 3 -3.99 0.03 -17.54
C LEU A 3 -4.16 -1.39 -18.11
N GLU A 4 -3.69 -1.64 -19.33
CA GLU A 4 -3.74 -2.97 -19.94
C GLU A 4 -2.90 -3.99 -19.15
N SER A 5 -1.65 -3.64 -18.82
CA SER A 5 -0.78 -4.49 -17.99
C SER A 5 -1.37 -4.70 -16.59
N ASP A 6 -1.97 -3.65 -16.02
CA ASP A 6 -2.62 -3.72 -14.72
C ASP A 6 -3.80 -4.69 -14.73
N THR A 7 -4.63 -4.66 -15.75
CA THR A 7 -5.75 -5.61 -15.94
C THR A 7 -5.24 -7.04 -16.11
N GLN A 8 -4.22 -7.26 -16.96
CA GLN A 8 -3.64 -8.59 -17.17
C GLN A 8 -3.06 -9.20 -15.90
N LEU A 9 -2.39 -8.38 -15.08
CA LEU A 9 -1.79 -8.84 -13.81
C LEU A 9 -2.82 -9.26 -12.76
N ASN A 10 -4.10 -8.89 -12.88
CA ASN A 10 -5.14 -9.27 -11.92
C ASN A 10 -5.88 -10.56 -12.27
N GLN A 11 -5.76 -11.08 -13.49
CA GLN A 11 -6.58 -12.19 -14.00
C GLN A 11 -6.46 -13.48 -13.21
N LYS A 12 -5.31 -13.72 -12.55
CA LYS A 12 -5.03 -14.91 -11.74
C LYS A 12 -4.68 -14.55 -10.29
N SER A 13 -5.41 -13.59 -9.73
CA SER A 13 -5.23 -13.17 -8.34
C SER A 13 -5.88 -14.16 -7.39
N TYR A 14 -5.12 -14.62 -6.38
CA TYR A 14 -5.67 -15.38 -5.26
C TYR A 14 -6.78 -14.62 -4.54
N TYR A 15 -6.61 -13.31 -4.37
CA TYR A 15 -7.59 -12.50 -3.66
C TYR A 15 -8.93 -12.42 -4.41
N GLU A 16 -8.93 -12.26 -5.72
CA GLU A 16 -10.15 -12.28 -6.53
C GLU A 16 -10.82 -13.66 -6.52
N ALA A 17 -10.02 -14.74 -6.54
CA ALA A 17 -10.55 -16.11 -6.51
C ALA A 17 -11.12 -16.51 -5.15
N SER A 18 -10.72 -15.85 -4.07
CA SER A 18 -11.10 -16.18 -2.68
C SER A 18 -12.21 -15.31 -2.10
N VAL A 19 -12.78 -14.39 -2.87
CA VAL A 19 -13.87 -13.51 -2.44
C VAL A 19 -15.03 -13.53 -3.43
N LEU A 20 -16.23 -13.36 -2.92
CA LEU A 20 -17.41 -13.10 -3.76
C LEU A 20 -17.64 -11.57 -3.79
N ARG A 21 -17.38 -10.95 -4.94
CA ARG A 21 -17.71 -9.53 -5.13
C ARG A 21 -19.22 -9.35 -5.30
N ARG A 22 -19.74 -8.26 -4.78
CA ARG A 22 -21.10 -7.79 -5.12
C ARG A 22 -21.20 -7.45 -6.61
N ALA A 23 -22.42 -7.33 -7.12
CA ALA A 23 -22.66 -6.72 -8.42
C ALA A 23 -21.98 -5.33 -8.49
N PRO A 24 -21.50 -4.90 -9.67
CA PRO A 24 -20.95 -3.57 -9.83
C PRO A 24 -21.92 -2.48 -9.38
N GLU A 25 -21.39 -1.45 -8.72
CA GLU A 25 -22.18 -0.23 -8.51
C GLU A 25 -22.44 0.45 -9.86
N PRO A 26 -23.58 1.14 -10.02
CA PRO A 26 -23.90 1.80 -11.26
C PRO A 26 -22.85 2.87 -11.59
N ALA A 27 -22.55 3.03 -12.87
CA ALA A 27 -21.74 4.16 -13.32
C ALA A 27 -22.49 5.47 -13.09
N LEU A 28 -21.75 6.54 -12.79
CA LEU A 28 -22.34 7.85 -12.63
C LEU A 28 -23.00 8.33 -13.93
N ALA A 29 -24.29 8.63 -13.84
CA ALA A 29 -25.05 9.26 -14.91
C ALA A 29 -25.66 10.58 -14.42
N GLY A 30 -25.65 11.61 -15.30
CA GLY A 30 -26.24 12.91 -14.99
C GLY A 30 -25.41 13.76 -14.03
N ALA A 31 -26.07 14.59 -13.22
CA ALA A 31 -25.44 15.57 -12.35
C ALA A 31 -25.75 15.29 -10.88
N LEU A 32 -24.71 15.32 -10.03
CA LEU A 32 -24.83 15.17 -8.59
C LEU A 32 -24.15 16.33 -7.88
N SER A 33 -24.55 16.56 -6.61
CA SER A 33 -23.85 17.45 -5.70
C SER A 33 -23.53 16.69 -4.40
N ALA A 34 -22.41 17.06 -3.79
CA ALA A 34 -21.97 16.55 -2.49
C ALA A 34 -21.15 17.62 -1.75
N ASP A 35 -20.93 17.45 -0.44
CA ASP A 35 -19.95 18.28 0.28
C ASP A 35 -18.52 17.88 -0.15
N VAL A 36 -18.26 16.57 -0.27
CA VAL A 36 -16.94 16.06 -0.65
C VAL A 36 -17.05 15.04 -1.78
N LEU A 37 -16.20 15.22 -2.79
CA LEU A 37 -15.91 14.23 -3.82
C LEU A 37 -14.63 13.47 -3.45
N VAL A 38 -14.64 12.15 -3.53
CA VAL A 38 -13.45 11.31 -3.43
C VAL A 38 -13.21 10.62 -4.77
N VAL A 39 -11.99 10.72 -5.29
CA VAL A 39 -11.58 10.09 -6.55
C VAL A 39 -10.71 8.89 -6.26
N GLY A 40 -11.24 7.70 -6.53
CA GLY A 40 -10.64 6.40 -6.25
C GLY A 40 -11.27 5.70 -5.03
N ALA A 41 -11.70 4.44 -5.23
CA ALA A 41 -12.26 3.57 -4.19
C ALA A 41 -11.25 2.50 -3.72
N GLY A 42 -9.97 2.87 -3.62
CA GLY A 42 -8.95 2.11 -2.88
C GLY A 42 -9.00 2.39 -1.38
N PHE A 43 -8.08 1.83 -0.61
CA PHE A 43 -8.05 2.01 0.86
C PHE A 43 -8.03 3.48 1.28
N ALA A 44 -7.23 4.34 0.62
CA ALA A 44 -7.13 5.75 0.96
C ALA A 44 -8.45 6.49 0.74
N GLY A 45 -9.07 6.31 -0.43
CA GLY A 45 -10.33 6.95 -0.76
C GLY A 45 -11.49 6.47 0.11
N LEU A 46 -11.62 5.15 0.31
CA LEU A 46 -12.66 4.58 1.19
C LEU A 46 -12.47 5.04 2.64
N SER A 47 -11.22 5.10 3.12
CA SER A 47 -10.92 5.61 4.46
C SER A 47 -11.29 7.08 4.61
N ALA A 48 -10.96 7.92 3.64
CA ALA A 48 -11.38 9.31 3.63
C ALA A 48 -12.90 9.45 3.61
N ALA A 49 -13.58 8.66 2.77
CA ALA A 49 -15.04 8.70 2.65
C ALA A 49 -15.73 8.29 3.97
N ILE A 50 -15.24 7.26 4.67
CA ILE A 50 -15.76 6.84 5.98
C ILE A 50 -15.59 7.96 7.01
N GLU A 51 -14.39 8.51 7.17
CA GLU A 51 -14.11 9.54 8.18
C GLU A 51 -14.90 10.83 7.89
N LEU A 52 -15.04 11.24 6.63
CA LEU A 52 -15.84 12.40 6.22
C LEU A 52 -17.34 12.19 6.48
N ALA A 53 -17.87 11.02 6.13
CA ALA A 53 -19.28 10.70 6.38
C ALA A 53 -19.60 10.63 7.89
N GLN A 54 -18.66 10.16 8.71
CA GLN A 54 -18.80 10.19 10.18
C GLN A 54 -18.85 11.60 10.77
N GLN A 55 -18.33 12.60 10.06
CA GLN A 55 -18.43 14.01 10.40
C GLN A 55 -19.73 14.65 9.89
N GLY A 56 -20.64 13.86 9.29
CA GLY A 56 -21.93 14.32 8.79
C GLY A 56 -21.88 14.96 7.39
N LEU A 57 -20.76 14.86 6.68
CA LEU A 57 -20.63 15.37 5.31
C LEU A 57 -21.24 14.39 4.31
N SER A 58 -21.91 14.92 3.29
CA SER A 58 -22.34 14.13 2.13
C SER A 58 -21.14 13.80 1.24
N VAL A 59 -20.91 12.52 0.97
CA VAL A 59 -19.73 12.04 0.23
C VAL A 59 -20.13 11.24 -1.01
N VAL A 60 -19.50 11.57 -2.13
CA VAL A 60 -19.56 10.79 -3.38
C VAL A 60 -18.16 10.25 -3.68
N VAL A 61 -18.06 8.96 -3.98
CA VAL A 61 -16.83 8.30 -4.43
C VAL A 61 -16.97 7.92 -5.89
N LEU A 62 -16.01 8.32 -6.72
CA LEU A 62 -15.92 7.93 -8.13
C LEU A 62 -14.70 7.00 -8.32
N GLU A 63 -14.99 5.76 -8.74
CA GLU A 63 -13.99 4.74 -9.04
C GLU A 63 -13.95 4.48 -10.54
N ALA A 64 -12.74 4.43 -11.08
CA ALA A 64 -12.55 4.24 -12.51
C ALA A 64 -12.90 2.82 -13.00
N ASP A 65 -12.67 1.81 -12.16
CA ASP A 65 -12.94 0.39 -12.44
C ASP A 65 -13.88 -0.17 -11.35
N ARG A 66 -13.41 -1.11 -10.55
CA ARG A 66 -14.14 -1.72 -9.43
C ARG A 66 -13.50 -1.32 -8.10
N VAL A 67 -14.28 -1.28 -7.04
CA VAL A 67 -13.76 -1.07 -5.68
C VAL A 67 -12.55 -1.95 -5.43
N CYS A 68 -11.43 -1.35 -4.99
CA CYS A 68 -10.18 -2.04 -4.69
C CYS A 68 -9.61 -2.90 -5.83
N SER A 69 -9.90 -2.60 -7.09
CA SER A 69 -9.31 -3.30 -8.25
C SER A 69 -7.82 -2.99 -8.45
N GLY A 70 -7.32 -1.85 -7.94
CA GLY A 70 -5.92 -1.45 -7.99
C GLY A 70 -5.05 -2.05 -6.87
N ALA A 71 -3.99 -1.34 -6.48
CA ALA A 71 -3.00 -1.78 -5.48
C ALA A 71 -3.63 -2.24 -4.15
N SER A 72 -4.75 -1.65 -3.74
CA SER A 72 -5.43 -1.99 -2.48
C SER A 72 -5.91 -3.44 -2.41
N GLY A 73 -6.36 -4.02 -3.52
CA GLY A 73 -6.82 -5.41 -3.55
C GLY A 73 -5.77 -6.44 -3.98
N ARG A 74 -4.53 -6.03 -4.26
CA ARG A 74 -3.51 -6.90 -4.89
C ARG A 74 -2.19 -7.01 -4.14
N ASN A 75 -2.00 -6.25 -3.07
CA ASN A 75 -0.77 -6.15 -2.29
C ASN A 75 -0.50 -7.41 -1.43
N GLY A 76 0.63 -7.44 -0.72
CA GLY A 76 1.00 -8.56 0.16
C GLY A 76 0.12 -8.72 1.41
N GLY A 77 -0.77 -7.78 1.67
CA GLY A 77 -1.64 -7.77 2.86
C GLY A 77 -0.89 -7.42 4.15
N GLN A 78 0.34 -6.92 4.07
CA GLN A 78 1.15 -6.58 5.23
C GLN A 78 0.86 -5.16 5.70
N ALA A 79 0.30 -5.03 6.89
CA ALA A 79 0.06 -3.77 7.60
C ALA A 79 1.24 -3.51 8.54
N ILE A 80 2.09 -2.55 8.21
CA ILE A 80 3.40 -2.37 8.82
C ILE A 80 3.50 -0.97 9.44
N VAL A 81 4.08 -0.87 10.65
CA VAL A 81 4.43 0.39 11.30
C VAL A 81 5.59 1.06 10.54
N GLY A 82 5.60 2.38 10.48
CA GLY A 82 6.66 3.16 9.85
C GLY A 82 6.41 3.49 8.39
N PHE A 83 7.48 3.89 7.72
CA PHE A 83 7.45 4.37 6.33
C PHE A 83 8.47 3.62 5.47
N SER A 84 8.18 3.48 4.19
CA SER A 84 9.12 2.90 3.21
C SER A 84 10.45 3.68 3.11
N SER A 85 10.43 4.96 3.46
CA SER A 85 11.61 5.83 3.52
C SER A 85 12.48 5.62 4.76
N GLY A 86 11.99 4.88 5.77
CA GLY A 86 12.48 5.02 7.14
C GLY A 86 12.16 6.42 7.69
N GLN A 87 12.83 6.81 8.79
CA GLN A 87 12.58 8.08 9.48
C GLN A 87 13.42 9.26 8.97
N ALA A 88 14.50 8.99 8.28
CA ALA A 88 15.46 10.02 7.88
C ALA A 88 14.85 11.22 7.13
N PRO A 89 13.92 11.08 6.18
CA PRO A 89 13.32 12.24 5.53
C PRO A 89 12.51 13.13 6.48
N PHE A 90 11.88 12.54 7.50
CA PHE A 90 11.11 13.28 8.51
C PHE A 90 12.06 14.01 9.47
N GLU A 91 13.07 13.34 9.98
CA GLU A 91 14.07 13.92 10.87
C GLU A 91 14.81 15.10 10.22
N GLN A 92 15.23 14.91 8.96
CA GLN A 92 15.99 15.92 8.21
C GLN A 92 15.17 17.14 7.82
N GLN A 93 13.90 16.95 7.46
CA GLN A 93 13.07 18.04 6.92
C GLN A 93 12.19 18.71 7.99
N LEU A 94 11.78 17.97 9.03
CA LEU A 94 10.81 18.44 10.00
C LEU A 94 11.38 18.52 11.43
N GLY A 95 12.54 17.89 11.67
CA GLY A 95 13.12 17.76 13.00
C GLY A 95 12.54 16.60 13.81
N MET A 96 13.21 16.26 14.90
CA MET A 96 12.91 15.05 15.70
C MET A 96 11.51 15.07 16.33
N SER A 97 11.00 16.22 16.73
CA SER A 97 9.66 16.33 17.34
C SER A 97 8.56 15.88 16.37
N ASP A 98 8.56 16.42 15.15
CA ASP A 98 7.57 16.07 14.14
C ASP A 98 7.82 14.68 13.54
N ALA A 99 9.09 14.22 13.51
CA ALA A 99 9.42 12.85 13.12
C ALA A 99 8.83 11.82 14.11
N ARG A 100 8.90 12.08 15.42
CA ARG A 100 8.24 11.25 16.44
C ARG A 100 6.73 11.28 16.32
N LEU A 101 6.13 12.46 16.12
CA LEU A 101 4.70 12.58 15.87
C LEU A 101 4.28 11.77 14.64
N ALA A 102 5.04 11.85 13.54
CA ALA A 102 4.77 11.07 12.35
C ALA A 102 4.89 9.55 12.60
N TRP A 103 5.89 9.13 13.41
CA TRP A 103 6.04 7.73 13.82
C TRP A 103 4.83 7.23 14.62
N ASP A 104 4.42 7.98 15.65
CA ASP A 104 3.27 7.62 16.49
C ASP A 104 1.99 7.48 15.65
N MET A 105 1.84 8.34 14.63
CA MET A 105 0.75 8.22 13.69
C MET A 105 0.80 6.91 12.88
N THR A 106 1.97 6.28 12.66
CA THR A 106 2.03 4.97 12.00
C THR A 106 1.56 3.84 12.90
N ILE A 107 1.77 3.95 14.21
CA ILE A 107 1.22 3.01 15.20
C ILE A 107 -0.30 3.17 15.27
N GLU A 108 -0.81 4.43 15.29
CA GLU A 108 -2.25 4.72 15.18
C GLU A 108 -2.85 4.12 13.89
N ALA A 109 -2.11 4.13 12.78
CA ALA A 109 -2.58 3.55 11.52
C ALA A 109 -2.90 2.05 11.64
N ILE A 110 -2.10 1.29 12.41
CA ILE A 110 -2.39 -0.12 12.71
C ILE A 110 -3.62 -0.23 13.62
N ALA A 111 -3.65 0.54 14.71
CA ALA A 111 -4.78 0.54 15.63
C ALA A 111 -6.11 0.90 14.93
N LEU A 112 -6.06 1.79 13.92
CA LEU A 112 -7.22 2.16 13.12
C LEU A 112 -7.78 0.99 12.30
N ILE A 113 -6.92 0.08 11.81
CA ILE A 113 -7.38 -1.15 11.16
C ILE A 113 -8.18 -1.99 12.16
N ASP A 114 -7.63 -2.22 13.35
CA ASP A 114 -8.26 -3.06 14.37
C ASP A 114 -9.55 -2.39 14.93
N GLU A 115 -9.57 -1.05 15.09
CA GLU A 115 -10.77 -0.26 15.40
C GLU A 115 -11.89 -0.48 14.37
N ARG A 116 -11.56 -0.41 13.08
CA ARG A 116 -12.54 -0.60 11.99
C ARG A 116 -13.03 -2.04 11.90
N ILE A 117 -12.14 -3.01 12.10
CA ILE A 117 -12.51 -4.44 12.17
C ILE A 117 -13.56 -4.65 13.27
N ALA A 118 -13.31 -4.14 14.47
CA ALA A 118 -14.23 -4.27 15.59
C ALA A 118 -15.55 -3.50 15.36
N ARG A 119 -15.46 -2.26 14.88
CA ARG A 119 -16.64 -1.39 14.70
C ARG A 119 -17.59 -1.86 13.62
N PHE A 120 -17.07 -2.36 12.50
CA PHE A 120 -17.88 -2.73 11.34
C PHE A 120 -18.01 -4.25 11.14
N GLY A 121 -17.48 -5.06 12.08
CA GLY A 121 -17.56 -6.52 12.02
C GLY A 121 -16.82 -7.07 10.80
N ILE A 122 -15.62 -6.57 10.48
CA ILE A 122 -14.89 -6.93 9.27
C ILE A 122 -14.17 -8.26 9.43
N GLU A 123 -14.49 -9.23 8.58
CA GLU A 123 -13.79 -10.50 8.48
C GLU A 123 -12.73 -10.43 7.36
N CYS A 124 -11.46 -10.24 7.72
CA CYS A 124 -10.37 -10.06 6.78
C CYS A 124 -9.10 -10.85 7.13
N ASP A 125 -9.20 -11.93 7.86
CA ASP A 125 -8.09 -12.82 8.22
C ASP A 125 -6.91 -12.05 8.87
N ARG A 126 -7.20 -11.12 9.80
CA ARG A 126 -6.21 -10.27 10.47
C ARG A 126 -5.34 -11.10 11.42
N VAL A 127 -4.01 -11.02 11.25
CA VAL A 127 -3.01 -11.65 12.13
C VAL A 127 -2.00 -10.59 12.54
N ALA A 128 -1.68 -10.51 13.84
CA ALA A 128 -0.63 -9.64 14.37
C ALA A 128 0.74 -10.30 14.27
N GLY A 129 1.79 -9.50 14.29
CA GLY A 129 3.19 -9.90 14.24
C GLY A 129 3.85 -9.70 12.88
N TYR A 130 5.09 -9.20 12.95
CA TYR A 130 5.91 -8.94 11.77
C TYR A 130 7.37 -9.31 12.02
N LEU A 131 8.01 -9.85 10.99
CA LEU A 131 9.40 -10.28 11.00
C LEU A 131 10.20 -9.47 9.96
N TYR A 132 11.20 -8.76 10.43
CA TYR A 132 12.28 -8.27 9.59
C TYR A 132 13.37 -9.31 9.55
N VAL A 133 13.86 -9.71 8.37
CA VAL A 133 14.87 -10.78 8.25
C VAL A 133 16.07 -10.34 7.42
N ALA A 134 17.25 -10.86 7.75
CA ALA A 134 18.51 -10.52 7.10
C ALA A 134 19.26 -11.77 6.65
N ASP A 135 19.76 -11.75 5.40
CA ASP A 135 20.39 -12.89 4.72
C ASP A 135 21.94 -12.84 4.74
N SER A 136 22.54 -11.86 5.37
CA SER A 136 24.00 -11.73 5.49
C SER A 136 24.42 -11.05 6.78
N ALA A 137 25.63 -11.29 7.25
CA ALA A 137 26.16 -10.70 8.47
C ALA A 137 26.20 -9.16 8.42
N ARG A 138 26.43 -8.56 7.25
CA ARG A 138 26.36 -7.12 7.04
C ARG A 138 24.94 -6.60 7.28
N LYS A 139 23.94 -7.24 6.66
CA LYS A 139 22.53 -6.84 6.78
C LYS A 139 21.96 -7.15 8.16
N ALA A 140 22.44 -8.19 8.83
CA ALA A 140 22.10 -8.48 10.23
C ALA A 140 22.51 -7.34 11.16
N ARG A 141 23.76 -6.84 11.01
CA ARG A 141 24.23 -5.67 11.78
C ARG A 141 23.42 -4.40 11.49
N LEU A 142 23.03 -4.17 10.23
CA LEU A 142 22.16 -3.03 9.89
C LEU A 142 20.80 -3.18 10.56
N LEU A 143 20.16 -4.35 10.46
CA LEU A 143 18.88 -4.62 11.10
C LEU A 143 18.94 -4.43 12.61
N GLU A 144 19.98 -4.96 13.28
CA GLU A 144 20.17 -4.79 14.73
C GLU A 144 20.31 -3.32 15.12
N ASN A 145 21.10 -2.56 14.35
CA ASN A 145 21.29 -1.13 14.59
C ASN A 145 19.98 -0.35 14.39
N ASP A 146 19.22 -0.65 13.33
CA ASP A 146 17.95 -0.01 13.06
C ASP A 146 16.94 -0.28 14.19
N MET A 147 16.86 -1.52 14.68
CA MET A 147 15.99 -1.86 15.82
C MET A 147 16.42 -1.13 17.12
N LYS A 148 17.72 -1.00 17.38
CA LYS A 148 18.23 -0.21 18.52
C LYS A 148 17.88 1.28 18.41
N ILE A 149 17.95 1.85 17.22
CA ILE A 149 17.55 3.25 16.95
C ILE A 149 16.06 3.41 17.19
N LEU A 150 15.22 2.52 16.64
CA LEU A 150 13.77 2.57 16.83
C LEU A 150 13.38 2.45 18.30
N GLN A 151 14.04 1.59 19.05
CA GLN A 151 13.79 1.47 20.48
C GLN A 151 14.23 2.72 21.26
N ARG A 152 15.44 3.24 21.00
CA ARG A 152 16.00 4.39 21.71
C ARG A 152 15.25 5.68 21.40
N ASP A 153 14.96 5.96 20.12
CA ASP A 153 14.49 7.27 19.66
C ASP A 153 12.99 7.34 19.51
N TYR A 154 12.31 6.19 19.31
CA TYR A 154 10.88 6.08 19.04
C TYR A 154 10.13 5.17 20.03
N GLY A 155 10.82 4.56 21.00
CA GLY A 155 10.22 3.66 21.99
C GLY A 155 9.65 2.36 21.41
N PHE A 156 10.04 1.98 20.17
CA PHE A 156 9.51 0.81 19.47
C PHE A 156 10.38 -0.41 19.74
N ALA A 157 9.85 -1.34 20.56
CA ALA A 157 10.55 -2.56 20.95
C ALA A 157 10.36 -3.70 19.95
N SER A 158 11.41 -4.50 19.77
CA SER A 158 11.38 -5.74 18.99
C SER A 158 12.27 -6.81 19.65
N GLU A 159 11.94 -8.08 19.43
CA GLU A 159 12.78 -9.22 19.79
C GLU A 159 13.78 -9.46 18.65
N PHE A 160 15.07 -9.27 18.89
CA PHE A 160 16.13 -9.55 17.91
C PHE A 160 16.77 -10.91 18.20
N ALA A 161 16.95 -11.71 17.15
CA ALA A 161 17.66 -12.99 17.19
C ALA A 161 18.67 -13.09 16.05
N SER A 162 19.81 -13.75 16.29
CA SER A 162 20.86 -13.98 15.29
C SER A 162 21.48 -15.36 15.43
N GLY A 163 22.19 -15.81 14.38
CA GLY A 163 22.78 -17.13 14.33
C GLY A 163 21.72 -18.25 14.44
N THR A 164 21.97 -19.23 15.29
CA THR A 164 21.05 -20.38 15.48
C THR A 164 19.70 -20.00 16.08
N ASP A 165 19.65 -18.91 16.86
CA ASP A 165 18.41 -18.45 17.47
C ASP A 165 17.40 -17.89 16.47
N THR A 166 17.85 -17.47 15.28
CA THR A 166 16.98 -17.03 14.19
C THR A 166 15.93 -18.11 13.85
N GLN A 167 16.28 -19.40 13.97
CA GLN A 167 15.38 -20.51 13.65
C GLN A 167 14.14 -20.60 14.56
N ARG A 168 14.17 -19.96 15.74
CA ARG A 168 12.98 -19.85 16.61
C ARG A 168 11.91 -18.92 16.02
N LEU A 169 12.33 -17.92 15.25
CA LEU A 169 11.45 -16.92 14.64
C LEU A 169 11.05 -17.29 13.22
N ILE A 170 11.98 -17.86 12.45
CA ILE A 170 11.76 -18.26 11.06
C ILE A 170 12.54 -19.51 10.69
N GLY A 171 11.85 -20.54 10.23
CA GLY A 171 12.42 -21.83 9.82
C GLY A 171 13.06 -21.81 8.43
N SER A 172 13.91 -20.82 8.15
CA SER A 172 14.63 -20.69 6.89
C SER A 172 16.14 -20.60 7.13
N GLN A 173 16.90 -21.44 6.44
CA GLN A 173 18.38 -21.43 6.49
C GLN A 173 18.99 -20.23 5.74
N ARG A 174 18.19 -19.53 4.95
CA ARG A 174 18.65 -18.35 4.20
C ARG A 174 18.99 -17.18 5.11
N TYR A 175 18.26 -17.03 6.23
CA TYR A 175 18.40 -15.86 7.09
C TYR A 175 19.25 -16.13 8.31
N CYS A 176 20.20 -15.22 8.58
CA CYS A 176 21.12 -15.31 9.71
C CYS A 176 20.74 -14.40 10.88
N ALA A 177 19.73 -13.54 10.71
CA ALA A 177 19.13 -12.75 11.77
C ALA A 177 17.67 -12.44 11.47
N ALA A 178 16.89 -12.22 12.52
CA ALA A 178 15.50 -11.79 12.46
C ALA A 178 15.17 -10.85 13.62
N ALA A 179 14.25 -9.91 13.40
CA ALA A 179 13.65 -9.08 14.44
C ALA A 179 12.11 -9.26 14.36
N PHE A 180 11.50 -9.65 15.47
CA PHE A 180 10.06 -9.79 15.61
C PHE A 180 9.45 -8.60 16.36
N GLU A 181 8.34 -8.07 15.87
CA GLU A 181 7.54 -7.09 16.61
C GLU A 181 6.04 -7.44 16.49
N PRO A 182 5.24 -7.22 17.56
CA PRO A 182 3.87 -7.68 17.65
C PRO A 182 2.81 -6.71 17.11
N VAL A 183 3.17 -5.43 16.81
CA VAL A 183 2.21 -4.36 16.49
C VAL A 183 1.72 -4.46 15.06
N SER A 184 2.65 -4.57 14.12
CA SER A 184 2.34 -4.80 12.70
C SER A 184 1.68 -6.15 12.47
N GLY A 185 1.41 -6.49 11.24
CA GLY A 185 0.86 -7.82 10.91
C GLY A 185 0.36 -7.91 9.49
N HIS A 186 -0.60 -8.78 9.26
CA HIS A 186 -1.17 -8.95 7.94
C HIS A 186 -2.68 -9.21 7.96
N LEU A 187 -3.27 -9.08 6.78
CA LEU A 187 -4.70 -9.32 6.55
C LEU A 187 -4.94 -9.73 5.09
N HIS A 188 -6.14 -10.15 4.78
CA HIS A 188 -6.58 -10.35 3.40
C HIS A 188 -7.03 -8.99 2.80
N PRO A 189 -6.23 -8.37 1.93
CA PRO A 189 -6.43 -6.97 1.55
C PRO A 189 -7.76 -6.74 0.81
N LEU A 190 -8.16 -7.66 -0.06
CA LEU A 190 -9.41 -7.48 -0.81
C LEU A 190 -10.64 -7.65 0.08
N LYS A 191 -10.67 -8.62 1.02
CA LYS A 191 -11.75 -8.73 2.03
C LYS A 191 -11.86 -7.44 2.82
N TYR A 192 -10.73 -6.92 3.33
CA TYR A 192 -10.70 -5.66 4.07
C TYR A 192 -11.23 -4.49 3.24
N GLY A 193 -10.79 -4.33 2.00
CA GLY A 193 -11.22 -3.23 1.13
C GLY A 193 -12.70 -3.27 0.76
N LEU A 194 -13.22 -4.46 0.46
CA LEU A 194 -14.66 -4.63 0.18
C LEU A 194 -15.51 -4.31 1.41
N ALA A 195 -15.07 -4.73 2.59
CA ALA A 195 -15.74 -4.40 3.85
C ALA A 195 -15.66 -2.90 4.18
N LEU A 196 -14.56 -2.21 3.87
CA LEU A 196 -14.50 -0.75 3.98
C LEU A 196 -15.54 -0.07 3.05
N ALA A 197 -15.74 -0.59 1.85
CA ALA A 197 -16.77 -0.05 0.95
C ALA A 197 -18.18 -0.28 1.52
N ASP A 198 -18.45 -1.44 2.11
CA ASP A 198 -19.72 -1.71 2.79
C ASP A 198 -19.91 -0.80 4.01
N ALA A 199 -18.86 -0.57 4.80
CA ALA A 199 -18.87 0.40 5.90
C ALA A 199 -19.16 1.82 5.39
N ALA A 200 -18.53 2.26 4.30
CA ALA A 200 -18.80 3.56 3.71
C ALA A 200 -20.26 3.70 3.28
N ARG A 201 -20.83 2.68 2.62
CA ARG A 201 -22.25 2.66 2.22
C ARG A 201 -23.19 2.74 3.41
N SER A 202 -22.89 2.00 4.50
CA SER A 202 -23.70 2.03 5.72
C SER A 202 -23.75 3.42 6.37
N LEU A 203 -22.76 4.27 6.08
CA LEU A 203 -22.69 5.67 6.50
C LEU A 203 -23.30 6.65 5.47
N GLY A 204 -23.95 6.14 4.41
CA GLY A 204 -24.59 6.98 3.40
C GLY A 204 -23.67 7.47 2.28
N VAL A 205 -22.45 6.97 2.19
CA VAL A 205 -21.54 7.29 1.08
C VAL A 205 -22.07 6.66 -0.21
N ARG A 206 -22.14 7.46 -1.27
CA ARG A 206 -22.52 7.00 -2.61
C ARG A 206 -21.28 6.65 -3.41
N ILE A 207 -21.14 5.40 -3.82
CA ILE A 207 -20.02 4.89 -4.62
C ILE A 207 -20.52 4.65 -6.04
N PHE A 208 -19.73 5.07 -7.02
CA PHE A 208 -19.98 4.82 -8.45
C PHE A 208 -18.73 4.17 -9.04
N GLU A 209 -18.87 2.94 -9.51
CA GLU A 209 -17.83 2.20 -10.25
C GLU A 209 -17.88 2.58 -11.75
N HIS A 210 -16.86 2.23 -12.50
CA HIS A 210 -16.75 2.54 -13.95
C HIS A 210 -16.99 4.03 -14.26
N SER A 211 -16.53 4.90 -13.34
CA SER A 211 -16.80 6.35 -13.34
C SER A 211 -15.50 7.14 -13.29
N ALA A 212 -14.57 6.84 -14.20
CA ALA A 212 -13.28 7.50 -14.29
C ALA A 212 -13.42 9.03 -14.39
N VAL A 213 -12.78 9.77 -13.48
CA VAL A 213 -12.72 11.23 -13.53
C VAL A 213 -11.73 11.65 -14.60
N GLN A 214 -12.22 12.39 -15.61
CA GLN A 214 -11.45 12.85 -16.76
C GLN A 214 -10.93 14.28 -16.60
N ALA A 215 -11.66 15.12 -15.87
CA ALA A 215 -11.29 16.50 -15.62
C ALA A 215 -11.89 16.99 -14.30
N ILE A 216 -11.22 17.95 -13.68
CA ILE A 216 -11.72 18.71 -12.52
C ILE A 216 -11.54 20.19 -12.80
N GLU A 217 -12.65 20.94 -12.88
CA GLU A 217 -12.64 22.39 -12.91
C GLU A 217 -12.52 22.90 -11.47
N ARG A 218 -11.51 23.74 -11.23
CA ARG A 218 -11.16 24.25 -9.89
C ARG A 218 -11.75 25.65 -9.69
N GLY A 219 -12.26 25.91 -8.51
CA GLY A 219 -12.84 27.19 -8.10
C GLY A 219 -13.32 27.13 -6.65
N ALA A 220 -14.19 28.02 -6.23
CA ALA A 220 -14.81 27.98 -4.90
C ALA A 220 -15.57 26.67 -4.66
N THR A 221 -16.12 26.09 -5.72
CA THR A 221 -16.57 24.71 -5.79
C THR A 221 -15.83 23.99 -6.91
N LEU A 222 -15.70 22.67 -6.78
CA LEU A 222 -15.02 21.80 -7.74
C LEU A 222 -16.07 21.11 -8.61
N LEU A 223 -15.85 21.04 -9.92
CA LEU A 223 -16.71 20.29 -10.83
C LEU A 223 -15.90 19.19 -11.49
N ALA A 224 -16.15 17.95 -11.07
CA ALA A 224 -15.55 16.76 -11.69
C ALA A 224 -16.44 16.20 -12.80
N ARG A 225 -15.83 15.80 -13.91
CA ARG A 225 -16.49 15.22 -15.08
C ARG A 225 -16.04 13.79 -15.29
N THR A 226 -17.02 12.92 -15.58
CA THR A 226 -16.84 11.56 -16.11
C THR A 226 -17.39 11.48 -17.52
N ALA A 227 -17.35 10.29 -18.13
CA ALA A 227 -17.90 10.10 -19.48
C ALA A 227 -19.41 10.37 -19.58
N ALA A 228 -20.19 10.06 -18.52
CA ALA A 228 -21.65 10.13 -18.55
C ALA A 228 -22.25 11.01 -17.45
N GLY A 229 -21.43 11.57 -16.57
CA GLY A 229 -21.93 12.36 -15.45
C GLY A 229 -20.95 13.40 -14.94
N ARG A 230 -21.42 14.16 -13.95
CA ARG A 230 -20.62 15.18 -13.27
C ARG A 230 -20.97 15.29 -11.80
N VAL A 231 -19.99 15.66 -10.98
CA VAL A 231 -20.17 15.93 -9.53
C VAL A 231 -19.68 17.33 -9.22
N THR A 232 -20.54 18.13 -8.58
CA THR A 232 -20.14 19.42 -7.97
C THR A 232 -19.92 19.18 -6.47
N ALA A 233 -18.77 19.60 -5.95
CA ALA A 233 -18.44 19.44 -4.54
C ALA A 233 -17.71 20.67 -3.98
N LYS A 234 -17.83 20.88 -2.65
CA LYS A 234 -17.07 21.94 -1.94
C LYS A 234 -15.60 21.57 -1.84
N PHE A 235 -15.34 20.28 -1.55
CA PHE A 235 -13.99 19.71 -1.41
C PHE A 235 -13.84 18.49 -2.30
N ALA A 236 -12.61 18.18 -2.69
CA ALA A 236 -12.30 16.89 -3.30
C ALA A 236 -11.00 16.28 -2.74
N VAL A 237 -10.95 14.95 -2.72
CA VAL A 237 -9.79 14.15 -2.32
C VAL A 237 -9.39 13.25 -3.48
N LEU A 238 -8.18 13.43 -3.99
CA LEU A 238 -7.58 12.59 -5.02
C LEU A 238 -6.84 11.42 -4.37
N ALA A 239 -7.34 10.22 -4.56
CA ALA A 239 -6.79 8.96 -4.07
C ALA A 239 -6.64 7.91 -5.19
N GLY A 240 -6.42 8.39 -6.43
CA GLY A 240 -6.39 7.56 -7.65
C GLY A 240 -5.05 6.87 -7.92
N ASN A 241 -4.08 6.98 -7.01
CA ASN A 241 -2.78 6.33 -7.13
C ASN A 241 -2.09 6.66 -8.46
N CYS A 242 -1.19 5.79 -8.93
CA CYS A 242 -0.45 5.97 -10.18
C CYS A 242 -1.31 5.87 -11.45
N THR A 243 -2.55 5.40 -11.37
CA THR A 243 -3.48 5.30 -12.51
C THR A 243 -4.32 6.56 -12.73
N LEU A 244 -4.35 7.51 -11.78
CA LEU A 244 -5.12 8.76 -11.90
C LEU A 244 -4.85 9.47 -13.24
N ARG A 245 -3.58 9.57 -13.63
CA ARG A 245 -3.19 10.23 -14.87
C ARG A 245 -3.68 9.52 -16.12
N GLU A 246 -3.71 8.18 -16.08
CA GLU A 246 -4.10 7.36 -17.26
C GLU A 246 -5.59 7.56 -17.60
N HIS A 247 -6.41 7.87 -16.59
CA HIS A 247 -7.83 8.16 -16.76
C HIS A 247 -8.11 9.65 -16.98
N GLY A 248 -7.36 10.54 -16.31
CA GLY A 248 -7.54 11.98 -16.35
C GLY A 248 -6.21 12.73 -16.36
N PRO A 249 -5.51 12.85 -17.51
CA PRO A 249 -4.17 13.44 -17.58
C PRO A 249 -4.10 14.90 -17.13
N HIS A 250 -5.23 15.60 -17.11
CA HIS A 250 -5.36 17.01 -16.71
C HIS A 250 -5.96 17.20 -15.32
N VAL A 251 -6.31 16.12 -14.59
CA VAL A 251 -6.91 16.22 -13.25
C VAL A 251 -5.95 16.87 -12.25
N ALA A 252 -4.70 16.40 -12.21
CA ALA A 252 -3.68 16.91 -11.29
C ALA A 252 -2.25 16.73 -11.88
N PRO A 253 -1.93 17.45 -12.96
CA PRO A 253 -0.64 17.33 -13.64
C PRO A 253 0.55 17.73 -12.75
N GLU A 254 0.32 18.53 -11.71
CA GLU A 254 1.35 19.04 -10.80
C GLU A 254 1.93 17.97 -9.89
N ILE A 255 1.13 16.96 -9.51
CA ILE A 255 1.55 15.92 -8.57
C ILE A 255 1.98 14.63 -9.28
N THR A 256 1.47 14.37 -10.46
CA THR A 256 1.78 13.16 -11.25
C THR A 256 3.29 12.90 -11.46
N PRO A 257 4.15 13.92 -11.73
CA PRO A 257 5.58 13.70 -11.90
C PRO A 257 6.33 13.35 -10.61
N ARG A 258 5.72 13.48 -9.43
CA ARG A 258 6.33 13.18 -8.13
C ARG A 258 6.30 11.70 -7.77
N ILE A 259 5.45 10.93 -8.46
CA ILE A 259 5.31 9.48 -8.24
C ILE A 259 5.63 8.71 -9.51
N MET A 260 6.02 7.46 -9.32
CA MET A 260 6.26 6.54 -10.40
C MET A 260 5.54 5.22 -10.18
N PRO A 261 4.81 4.71 -11.19
CA PRO A 261 4.26 3.38 -11.14
C PRO A 261 5.39 2.34 -11.21
N VAL A 262 5.42 1.46 -10.23
CA VAL A 262 6.36 0.33 -10.17
C VAL A 262 5.55 -0.95 -10.06
N GLY A 263 5.78 -1.88 -10.98
CA GLY A 263 5.15 -3.20 -10.97
C GLY A 263 5.75 -4.07 -9.88
N THR A 264 4.89 -4.68 -9.06
CA THR A 264 5.24 -5.67 -8.04
C THR A 264 4.42 -6.94 -8.25
N TYR A 265 4.96 -8.08 -7.82
CA TYR A 265 4.39 -9.37 -8.17
C TYR A 265 4.23 -10.27 -6.95
N MET A 266 3.21 -11.12 -6.99
CA MET A 266 2.87 -12.09 -5.98
C MET A 266 2.63 -13.46 -6.60
N VAL A 267 2.96 -14.51 -5.86
CA VAL A 267 2.54 -15.88 -6.14
C VAL A 267 1.89 -16.48 -4.91
N ALA A 268 0.99 -17.45 -5.11
CA ALA A 268 0.43 -18.25 -4.05
C ALA A 268 0.57 -19.73 -4.40
N THR A 269 1.05 -20.53 -3.45
CA THR A 269 1.13 -21.98 -3.59
C THR A 269 -0.25 -22.64 -3.55
N ALA A 270 -0.32 -23.94 -3.90
CA ALA A 270 -1.40 -24.78 -3.41
C ALA A 270 -1.40 -24.79 -1.86
N PRO A 271 -2.54 -25.13 -1.20
CA PRO A 271 -2.59 -25.26 0.25
C PRO A 271 -1.52 -26.20 0.79
N LEU A 272 -0.89 -25.82 1.90
CA LEU A 272 0.18 -26.56 2.54
C LEU A 272 -0.33 -27.28 3.80
N ASP A 273 0.42 -28.27 4.27
CA ASP A 273 0.20 -28.87 5.57
C ASP A 273 0.34 -27.79 6.68
N PRO A 274 -0.65 -27.62 7.57
CA PRO A 274 -0.56 -26.69 8.69
C PRO A 274 0.65 -26.89 9.61
N ALA A 275 1.16 -28.14 9.74
CA ALA A 275 2.37 -28.43 10.52
C ALA A 275 3.61 -27.88 9.81
N LEU A 276 3.66 -27.94 8.47
CA LEU A 276 4.72 -27.31 7.70
C LEU A 276 4.68 -25.78 7.86
N CYS A 277 3.51 -25.17 7.76
CA CYS A 277 3.36 -23.70 7.95
C CYS A 277 3.90 -23.26 9.32
N ARG A 278 3.52 -23.95 10.41
CA ARG A 278 4.01 -23.67 11.77
C ARG A 278 5.53 -23.87 11.91
N ARG A 279 6.12 -24.80 11.18
CA ARG A 279 7.57 -25.01 11.19
C ARG A 279 8.30 -23.88 10.45
N LEU A 280 7.75 -23.40 9.34
CA LEU A 280 8.37 -22.35 8.54
C LEU A 280 8.24 -20.95 9.18
N ILE A 281 7.07 -20.61 9.74
CA ILE A 281 6.82 -19.33 10.45
C ILE A 281 6.01 -19.64 11.71
N PRO A 282 6.66 -19.92 12.85
CA PRO A 282 5.98 -20.37 14.07
C PRO A 282 4.92 -19.41 14.61
N SER A 283 5.17 -18.11 14.51
CA SER A 283 4.24 -17.07 14.94
C SER A 283 3.11 -16.78 13.95
N ASN A 284 3.11 -17.35 12.75
CA ASN A 284 2.27 -16.97 11.62
C ASN A 284 2.38 -15.47 11.26
N ALA A 285 3.46 -14.81 11.63
CA ALA A 285 3.72 -13.43 11.27
C ALA A 285 3.98 -13.28 9.78
N SER A 286 3.77 -12.09 9.23
CA SER A 286 4.31 -11.76 7.92
C SER A 286 5.79 -11.39 8.03
N ALA A 287 6.54 -11.60 6.96
CA ALA A 287 7.97 -11.36 6.95
C ALA A 287 8.41 -10.57 5.70
N CYS A 288 9.48 -9.80 5.86
CA CYS A 288 10.15 -9.11 4.78
C CYS A 288 11.65 -9.06 5.01
N ASP A 289 12.45 -9.30 3.99
CA ASP A 289 13.89 -9.10 4.08
C ASP A 289 14.29 -7.62 3.92
N ASN A 290 15.56 -7.31 4.21
CA ASN A 290 16.12 -5.97 4.06
C ASN A 290 16.97 -5.82 2.80
N ASN A 291 16.63 -6.55 1.74
CA ASN A 291 17.22 -6.40 0.42
C ASN A 291 16.69 -5.16 -0.30
N PHE A 292 17.43 -4.62 -1.27
CA PHE A 292 16.94 -3.51 -2.09
C PHE A 292 15.68 -3.91 -2.91
N ILE A 293 15.68 -5.13 -3.44
CA ILE A 293 14.50 -5.77 -4.02
C ILE A 293 14.02 -6.81 -3.03
N LEU A 294 13.04 -6.44 -2.24
CA LEU A 294 12.53 -7.21 -1.14
C LEU A 294 11.95 -8.56 -1.57
N ASP A 295 12.16 -9.59 -0.75
CA ASP A 295 11.31 -10.76 -0.66
C ASP A 295 10.42 -10.60 0.57
N TYR A 296 9.11 -10.68 0.39
CA TYR A 296 8.14 -10.59 1.48
C TYR A 296 7.11 -11.71 1.37
N PHE A 297 6.73 -12.27 2.51
CA PHE A 297 5.89 -13.46 2.49
C PHE A 297 5.08 -13.63 3.78
N ARG A 298 4.04 -14.43 3.68
CA ARG A 298 3.16 -14.82 4.79
C ARG A 298 2.31 -16.02 4.40
N PHE A 299 1.63 -16.62 5.36
CA PHE A 299 0.58 -17.58 5.04
C PHE A 299 -0.80 -16.92 4.91
N SER A 300 -1.64 -17.46 4.03
CA SER A 300 -3.07 -17.17 3.98
C SER A 300 -3.83 -18.01 5.02
N ALA A 301 -5.11 -17.66 5.27
CA ALA A 301 -5.95 -18.42 6.19
C ALA A 301 -6.18 -19.87 5.74
N ASP A 302 -6.12 -20.16 4.45
CA ASP A 302 -6.17 -21.50 3.85
C ASP A 302 -4.78 -22.13 3.65
N HIS A 303 -3.77 -21.68 4.43
CA HIS A 303 -2.41 -22.24 4.51
C HIS A 303 -1.62 -22.21 3.20
N ARG A 304 -1.83 -21.25 2.33
CA ARG A 304 -0.98 -21.02 1.16
C ARG A 304 0.20 -20.12 1.52
N MET A 305 1.38 -20.41 1.00
CA MET A 305 2.47 -19.45 1.02
C MET A 305 2.15 -18.36 -0.01
N LEU A 306 1.90 -17.14 0.45
CA LEU A 306 1.84 -15.93 -0.36
C LEU A 306 3.24 -15.31 -0.38
N PHE A 307 3.89 -15.31 -1.53
CA PHE A 307 5.25 -14.82 -1.68
C PHE A 307 5.29 -13.67 -2.68
N GLY A 308 5.74 -12.52 -2.24
CA GLY A 308 5.89 -11.32 -3.02
C GLY A 308 7.34 -10.92 -3.19
N GLY A 309 7.63 -10.25 -4.27
CA GLY A 309 8.98 -9.79 -4.56
C GLY A 309 9.12 -9.43 -6.03
N GLY A 310 10.36 -9.17 -6.44
CA GLY A 310 10.62 -8.70 -7.78
C GLY A 310 9.98 -7.35 -8.05
N VAL A 311 10.64 -6.50 -8.77
CA VAL A 311 10.10 -5.22 -9.19
C VAL A 311 10.33 -5.04 -10.68
N SER A 312 9.36 -4.46 -11.37
CA SER A 312 9.53 -3.99 -12.73
C SER A 312 9.32 -2.48 -12.77
N TYR A 313 10.31 -1.80 -13.25
CA TYR A 313 10.26 -0.36 -13.49
C TYR A 313 9.76 -0.03 -14.90
N SER A 314 9.29 -1.03 -15.61
CA SER A 314 8.57 -0.89 -16.88
C SER A 314 7.10 -1.34 -16.68
N THR A 315 6.24 -0.89 -17.58
CA THR A 315 4.85 -1.37 -17.61
C THR A 315 4.72 -2.77 -18.23
N MET A 316 5.83 -3.44 -18.52
CA MET A 316 5.84 -4.79 -19.12
C MET A 316 5.91 -5.86 -18.03
N THR A 317 5.04 -6.84 -18.11
CA THR A 317 5.09 -8.02 -17.24
C THR A 317 6.32 -8.87 -17.58
N PRO A 318 7.14 -9.27 -16.59
CA PRO A 318 8.29 -10.13 -16.83
C PRO A 318 7.89 -11.46 -17.45
N ARG A 319 8.66 -11.91 -18.43
CA ARG A 319 8.50 -13.26 -18.98
C ARG A 319 8.83 -14.29 -17.90
N ARG A 320 8.10 -15.40 -17.85
CA ARG A 320 8.28 -16.50 -16.89
C ARG A 320 8.18 -16.07 -15.43
N LEU A 321 7.27 -15.13 -15.15
CA LEU A 321 7.07 -14.58 -13.80
C LEU A 321 6.90 -15.67 -12.74
N ALA A 322 6.01 -16.66 -12.97
CA ALA A 322 5.78 -17.76 -12.04
C ALA A 322 7.06 -18.55 -11.72
N GLN A 323 7.85 -18.87 -12.74
CA GLN A 323 9.11 -19.62 -12.55
C GLN A 323 10.12 -18.80 -11.73
N THR A 324 10.27 -17.52 -12.04
CA THR A 324 11.21 -16.64 -11.34
C THR A 324 10.81 -16.47 -9.87
N MET A 325 9.53 -16.20 -9.60
CA MET A 325 9.02 -16.04 -8.24
C MET A 325 9.07 -17.35 -7.45
N GLY A 326 8.71 -18.49 -8.07
CA GLY A 326 8.83 -19.80 -7.46
C GLY A 326 10.27 -20.17 -7.12
N ALA A 327 11.23 -19.85 -7.98
CA ALA A 327 12.65 -20.06 -7.70
C ALA A 327 13.13 -19.24 -6.50
N ARG A 328 12.74 -17.96 -6.40
CA ARG A 328 13.05 -17.13 -5.23
C ARG A 328 12.43 -17.68 -3.94
N MET A 329 11.16 -18.06 -3.99
CA MET A 329 10.47 -18.69 -2.86
C MET A 329 11.20 -19.95 -2.37
N CYS A 330 11.63 -20.84 -3.29
CA CYS A 330 12.38 -22.04 -2.95
C CYS A 330 13.81 -21.77 -2.45
N GLN A 331 14.39 -20.60 -2.74
CA GLN A 331 15.66 -20.16 -2.11
C GLN A 331 15.44 -19.78 -0.65
N VAL A 332 14.27 -19.25 -0.30
CA VAL A 332 13.90 -18.94 1.08
C VAL A 332 13.47 -20.21 1.82
N PHE A 333 12.62 -21.01 1.22
CA PHE A 333 12.06 -22.24 1.78
C PHE A 333 12.23 -23.42 0.82
N PRO A 334 13.36 -24.15 0.87
CA PRO A 334 13.61 -25.32 0.01
C PRO A 334 12.55 -26.42 0.10
N GLU A 335 11.84 -26.49 1.24
CA GLU A 335 10.75 -27.44 1.50
C GLU A 335 9.56 -27.24 0.56
N LEU A 336 9.43 -26.06 -0.04
CA LEU A 336 8.37 -25.73 -1.01
C LEU A 336 8.73 -26.14 -2.45
N LYS A 337 9.88 -26.78 -2.65
CA LYS A 337 10.28 -27.26 -3.97
C LYS A 337 9.29 -28.32 -4.47
N GLY A 338 8.74 -28.10 -5.66
CA GLY A 338 7.74 -28.99 -6.27
C GLY A 338 6.29 -28.70 -5.87
N VAL A 339 6.05 -27.81 -4.92
CA VAL A 339 4.69 -27.35 -4.61
C VAL A 339 4.15 -26.51 -5.77
N PRO A 340 2.95 -26.82 -6.31
CA PRO A 340 2.36 -26.03 -7.38
C PRO A 340 2.11 -24.57 -6.98
N LEU A 341 2.24 -23.66 -7.93
CA LEU A 341 1.78 -22.28 -7.81
C LEU A 341 0.40 -22.15 -8.48
N ASP A 342 -0.64 -22.03 -7.67
CA ASP A 342 -2.02 -21.94 -8.17
C ASP A 342 -2.32 -20.54 -8.73
N TYR A 343 -1.70 -19.50 -8.14
CA TYR A 343 -1.98 -18.12 -8.48
C TYR A 343 -0.69 -17.32 -8.72
N VAL A 344 -0.77 -16.41 -9.68
CA VAL A 344 0.29 -15.47 -10.03
C VAL A 344 -0.36 -14.16 -10.43
N TRP A 345 -0.09 -13.09 -9.69
CA TRP A 345 -0.67 -11.79 -9.97
C TRP A 345 0.32 -10.67 -9.65
N GLY A 346 -0.11 -9.45 -9.88
CA GLY A 346 0.66 -8.27 -9.56
C GLY A 346 -0.17 -7.01 -9.63
N GLY A 347 0.48 -5.89 -9.45
CA GLY A 347 -0.13 -4.58 -9.54
C GLY A 347 0.93 -3.50 -9.53
N PHE A 348 0.48 -2.26 -9.65
CA PHE A 348 1.36 -1.11 -9.65
C PHE A 348 1.21 -0.33 -8.35
N VAL A 349 2.35 -0.05 -7.71
CA VAL A 349 2.45 0.85 -6.56
C VAL A 349 3.04 2.19 -6.99
N ASP A 350 2.66 3.24 -6.31
CA ASP A 350 3.18 4.59 -6.49
C ASP A 350 4.42 4.81 -5.61
N ILE A 351 5.56 5.00 -6.21
CA ILE A 351 6.82 5.27 -5.50
C ILE A 351 7.17 6.75 -5.66
N SER A 352 7.35 7.49 -4.55
CA SER A 352 7.96 8.81 -4.52
C SER A 352 9.48 8.71 -4.50
N MET A 353 10.22 9.76 -4.92
CA MET A 353 11.69 9.69 -5.00
C MET A 353 12.36 9.44 -3.64
N ASN A 354 11.85 10.04 -2.58
CA ASN A 354 12.35 9.86 -1.20
C ASN A 354 11.65 8.73 -0.45
N ARG A 355 10.71 8.03 -1.10
CA ARG A 355 9.84 6.97 -0.56
C ARG A 355 8.96 7.39 0.62
N ALA A 356 8.93 8.67 0.99
CA ALA A 356 7.99 9.21 1.97
C ALA A 356 6.61 9.43 1.34
N PRO A 357 5.50 9.34 2.12
CA PRO A 357 4.15 9.63 1.62
C PRO A 357 4.03 11.08 1.15
N ASP A 358 3.39 11.30 0.01
CA ASP A 358 3.17 12.62 -0.59
C ASP A 358 1.68 13.00 -0.45
N PHE A 359 1.37 13.69 0.63
CA PHE A 359 0.05 14.24 0.93
C PHE A 359 0.09 15.75 0.82
N GLY A 360 -0.98 16.36 0.32
CA GLY A 360 -1.00 17.81 0.20
C GLY A 360 -2.30 18.36 -0.35
N ARG A 361 -2.24 19.64 -0.72
CA ARG A 361 -3.36 20.41 -1.28
C ARG A 361 -2.96 21.06 -2.59
N LEU A 362 -3.92 21.16 -3.49
CA LEU A 362 -3.85 21.93 -4.73
C LEU A 362 -4.89 23.06 -4.64
N GLY A 363 -4.50 24.20 -4.08
CA GLY A 363 -5.42 25.28 -3.66
C GLY A 363 -6.07 24.98 -2.31
N ASP A 364 -7.26 25.55 -2.07
CA ASP A 364 -7.88 25.54 -0.74
C ASP A 364 -8.74 24.32 -0.46
N ASN A 365 -9.24 23.65 -1.51
CA ASN A 365 -10.29 22.64 -1.38
C ASN A 365 -10.04 21.33 -2.16
N LEU A 366 -8.89 21.18 -2.81
CA LEU A 366 -8.50 19.95 -3.51
C LEU A 366 -7.32 19.30 -2.81
N TYR A 367 -7.55 18.19 -2.15
CA TYR A 367 -6.54 17.40 -1.43
C TYR A 367 -6.06 16.23 -2.27
N TYR A 368 -4.86 15.72 -2.00
CA TYR A 368 -4.35 14.51 -2.64
C TYR A 368 -3.59 13.63 -1.65
N LEU A 369 -3.66 12.32 -1.88
CA LEU A 369 -3.03 11.26 -1.09
C LEU A 369 -2.33 10.31 -2.06
N GLN A 370 -1.01 10.33 -2.12
CA GLN A 370 -0.19 9.47 -2.98
C GLN A 370 1.18 9.19 -2.38
N GLY A 371 2.03 8.42 -3.07
CA GLY A 371 3.42 8.19 -2.70
C GLY A 371 3.61 7.24 -1.52
N PHE A 372 2.70 6.29 -1.30
CA PHE A 372 2.80 5.33 -0.18
C PHE A 372 3.98 4.37 -0.31
N SER A 373 4.58 4.27 -1.49
CA SER A 373 5.86 3.58 -1.76
C SER A 373 5.92 2.13 -1.27
N GLY A 374 4.79 1.40 -1.36
CA GLY A 374 4.70 0.01 -0.95
C GLY A 374 4.32 -0.20 0.54
N HIS A 375 4.21 0.87 1.36
CA HIS A 375 3.81 0.84 2.78
C HIS A 375 2.35 1.27 3.02
N GLY A 376 1.48 1.11 2.02
CA GLY A 376 0.16 1.72 2.02
C GLY A 376 -0.91 1.01 2.86
N VAL A 377 -0.79 -0.27 3.24
CA VAL A 377 -1.92 -1.01 3.84
C VAL A 377 -2.45 -0.34 5.10
N ALA A 378 -1.59 0.09 6.01
CA ALA A 378 -1.99 0.82 7.21
C ALA A 378 -2.09 2.34 6.95
N LEU A 379 -1.06 2.92 6.32
CA LEU A 379 -0.95 4.37 6.16
C LEU A 379 -2.11 5.00 5.37
N THR A 380 -2.73 4.28 4.43
CA THR A 380 -3.90 4.77 3.69
C THR A 380 -5.10 5.02 4.59
N GLY A 381 -5.28 4.18 5.62
CA GLY A 381 -6.30 4.38 6.65
C GLY A 381 -6.11 5.69 7.40
N LEU A 382 -4.91 5.90 7.89
CA LEU A 382 -4.49 7.13 8.55
C LEU A 382 -4.62 8.34 7.62
N ALA A 383 -4.14 8.26 6.38
CA ALA A 383 -4.22 9.35 5.42
C ALA A 383 -5.67 9.83 5.20
N GLY A 384 -6.62 8.87 5.13
CA GLY A 384 -8.05 9.17 5.07
C GLY A 384 -8.56 9.91 6.30
N ARG A 385 -8.14 9.51 7.52
CA ARG A 385 -8.47 10.20 8.77
C ARG A 385 -7.89 11.62 8.79
N LEU A 386 -6.63 11.77 8.44
CA LEU A 386 -5.95 13.07 8.44
C LEU A 386 -6.56 14.06 7.44
N VAL A 387 -6.90 13.62 6.22
CA VAL A 387 -7.54 14.49 5.24
C VAL A 387 -8.94 14.89 5.67
N ALA A 388 -9.70 14.00 6.32
CA ALA A 388 -11.01 14.33 6.86
C ALA A 388 -10.92 15.38 7.98
N GLN A 389 -9.93 15.24 8.89
CA GLN A 389 -9.62 16.25 9.89
C GLN A 389 -9.27 17.60 9.26
N ALA A 390 -8.46 17.59 8.19
CA ALA A 390 -8.06 18.81 7.49
C ALA A 390 -9.25 19.51 6.80
N VAL A 391 -10.17 18.75 6.20
CA VAL A 391 -11.42 19.26 5.63
C VAL A 391 -12.30 19.91 6.71
N ALA A 392 -12.30 19.37 7.93
CA ALA A 392 -13.01 19.94 9.08
C ALA A 392 -12.27 21.12 9.76
N GLY A 393 -11.17 21.61 9.19
CA GLY A 393 -10.40 22.73 9.73
C GLY A 393 -9.32 22.34 10.76
N GLN A 394 -9.10 21.03 11.01
CA GLN A 394 -8.09 20.51 11.93
C GLN A 394 -6.89 19.94 11.17
N ALA A 395 -6.15 20.79 10.49
CA ALA A 395 -5.13 20.37 9.53
C ALA A 395 -3.74 20.07 10.13
N ALA A 396 -3.48 20.38 11.41
CA ALA A 396 -2.15 20.33 11.99
C ALA A 396 -1.41 19.00 11.79
N ARG A 397 -2.10 17.86 11.95
CA ARG A 397 -1.53 16.52 11.74
C ARG A 397 -1.32 16.19 10.26
N PHE A 398 -2.26 16.60 9.41
CA PHE A 398 -2.12 16.48 7.96
C PHE A 398 -0.92 17.27 7.44
N ASP A 399 -0.71 18.46 7.99
CA ASP A 399 0.35 19.38 7.59
C ASP A 399 1.75 18.87 7.95
N VAL A 400 1.90 17.95 8.88
CA VAL A 400 3.18 17.24 9.11
C VAL A 400 3.65 16.57 7.81
N PHE A 401 2.76 15.87 7.12
CA PHE A 401 3.08 15.24 5.84
C PHE A 401 3.13 16.26 4.69
N ALA A 402 2.23 17.23 4.66
CA ALA A 402 2.17 18.25 3.61
C ALA A 402 3.40 19.17 3.55
N ARG A 403 4.19 19.25 4.64
CA ARG A 403 5.46 20.00 4.68
C ARG A 403 6.65 19.22 4.11
N LEU A 404 6.52 17.89 3.90
CA LEU A 404 7.58 17.12 3.26
C LEU A 404 7.75 17.55 1.80
N GLN A 405 8.99 17.78 1.42
CA GLN A 405 9.32 18.18 0.06
C GLN A 405 9.49 16.95 -0.83
N HIS A 406 8.76 16.92 -1.91
CA HIS A 406 8.83 15.86 -2.91
C HIS A 406 9.35 16.40 -4.24
N ARG A 407 10.45 15.81 -4.71
CA ARG A 407 11.02 16.14 -6.01
C ARG A 407 10.30 15.36 -7.12
N GLN A 408 10.21 15.99 -8.29
CA GLN A 408 9.74 15.31 -9.49
C GLN A 408 10.83 14.35 -10.00
N PHE A 409 10.42 13.24 -10.59
CA PHE A 409 11.37 12.32 -11.24
C PHE A 409 12.07 13.02 -12.41
N PRO A 410 13.40 12.85 -12.56
CA PRO A 410 14.16 13.45 -13.66
C PRO A 410 13.59 13.09 -15.04
N GLY A 411 13.44 14.11 -15.90
CA GLY A 411 12.86 13.93 -17.23
C GLY A 411 11.34 13.75 -17.25
N GLY A 412 10.68 14.00 -16.11
CA GLY A 412 9.22 13.94 -15.99
C GLY A 412 8.68 12.55 -16.36
N VAL A 413 7.47 12.52 -16.92
CA VAL A 413 6.77 11.28 -17.23
C VAL A 413 7.42 10.47 -18.37
N LEU A 414 8.12 11.11 -19.29
CA LEU A 414 8.72 10.46 -20.47
C LEU A 414 10.01 9.70 -20.13
N PHE A 415 10.86 10.26 -19.27
CA PHE A 415 12.19 9.73 -18.98
C PHE A 415 12.34 9.08 -17.60
N ARG A 416 11.31 9.14 -16.75
CA ARG A 416 11.36 8.53 -15.41
C ARG A 416 11.69 7.03 -15.44
N THR A 417 11.15 6.26 -16.40
CA THR A 417 11.40 4.82 -16.54
C THR A 417 12.84 4.50 -16.91
N PRO A 418 13.45 5.10 -17.98
CA PRO A 418 14.87 4.89 -18.30
C PRO A 418 15.81 5.27 -17.15
N SER A 419 15.57 6.41 -16.50
CA SER A 419 16.42 6.88 -15.39
C SER A 419 16.41 5.90 -14.22
N LEU A 420 15.26 5.27 -13.96
CA LEU A 420 15.13 4.31 -12.86
C LEU A 420 15.74 2.95 -13.19
N VAL A 421 15.63 2.48 -14.41
CA VAL A 421 16.30 1.24 -14.85
C VAL A 421 17.81 1.36 -14.59
N LEU A 422 18.41 2.50 -14.94
CA LEU A 422 19.84 2.77 -14.67
C LEU A 422 20.12 2.83 -13.15
N GLY A 423 19.31 3.53 -12.37
CA GLY A 423 19.44 3.58 -10.91
C GLY A 423 19.33 2.21 -10.25
N THR A 424 18.43 1.36 -10.74
CA THR A 424 18.27 0.00 -10.22
C THR A 424 19.45 -0.90 -10.52
N LEU A 425 20.01 -0.80 -11.73
CA LEU A 425 21.22 -1.55 -12.07
C LEU A 425 22.38 -1.15 -11.15
N TYR A 426 22.55 0.13 -10.86
CA TYR A 426 23.54 0.63 -9.90
C TYR A 426 23.34 0.06 -8.49
N HIS A 427 22.11 0.08 -7.96
CA HIS A 427 21.81 -0.45 -6.63
C HIS A 427 21.93 -1.98 -6.54
N ARG A 428 21.56 -2.72 -7.61
CA ARG A 428 21.78 -4.17 -7.68
C ARG A 428 23.28 -4.52 -7.62
N LEU A 429 24.11 -3.77 -8.33
CA LEU A 429 25.57 -3.95 -8.23
C LEU A 429 26.09 -3.67 -6.82
N ARG A 430 25.54 -2.65 -6.15
CA ARG A 430 25.91 -2.33 -4.76
C ARG A 430 25.43 -3.37 -3.73
N ASP A 431 24.32 -4.06 -3.96
CA ASP A 431 23.87 -5.15 -3.10
C ASP A 431 24.73 -6.42 -3.23
N LEU A 432 25.48 -6.57 -4.32
CA LEU A 432 26.41 -7.68 -4.55
C LEU A 432 27.81 -7.42 -3.95
N LEU A 433 28.14 -6.16 -3.61
CA LEU A 433 29.36 -5.73 -2.92
C LEU A 433 29.12 -5.59 -1.42
#